data_49845379fccb4e7ea5e0fe341210051d
#
_entry.id   49845379fccb4e7ea5e0fe341210051d
#
_cell.length_a   1.000
_cell.length_b   1.000
_cell.length_c   1.000
_cell.angle_alpha   90.00
_cell.angle_beta   90.00
_cell.angle_gamma   90.00
#
_symmetry.space_group_name_H-M   'P 1'
#
loop_
_entity.id
_entity.type
_entity.pdbx_description
1 polymer ?
#
loop_
_entity_poly.entity_id
_entity_poly.type
_entity_poly.pdbx_seq_one_letter_code
_entity_poly.pdbx_strand_id
1 'polypeptide(L)'
;MGNHYKKMTVAMLAGMIALTGCSSGSKPAEPNKAAQEAEVKVSTDPVTLKFYVNVTRLSPVEFQTFFVEPLKKKYPHITLEKIEGDLEKLIVAGEVPDLIFSDNDWHMPLAALDLPADLTDLVAKFKLDLNQFIPETIQAVRNLDSKGKELQGIPFSRNTGALFYNKDIFDKFGVPYPKDDMLWSDVLDLARKLTRQADGVQYIGWDPRFPDHIISPYTQPFVDPKTNKALVDIPMYRKILELFQANYNIPGVVNGKSYAYAEATFMKEKRLAMEADWVSKLISQLLEAEETGGAPNWDIVTNPTFEDAKGKGRHALADMLVITKPSKHKEQAMQVIQMLTSKESQLQISKFSRIPVLKDPDLVKAFGTESPLLKNKNLAAIFKYPNTPTPPPNKYDKDVQTLIRNMRAELAINKKDINTVLRETQDAADKKIAELMKQ
;
A
#
# COMPACT_ATOMS: atom_id res chain seq x y z
N MET A 1 64.01 -24.74 -14.57
CA MET A 1 64.57 -25.22 -13.29
C MET A 1 63.35 -25.59 -12.46
N GLY A 2 62.95 -26.79 -12.37
CA GLY A 2 63.47 -28.06 -11.93
C GLY A 2 62.73 -28.48 -10.69
N ASN A 3 61.82 -29.44 -10.88
CA ASN A 3 61.79 -30.76 -10.21
C ASN A 3 61.52 -30.77 -8.69
N HIS A 4 60.74 -31.64 -8.05
CA HIS A 4 60.52 -33.08 -8.19
C HIS A 4 59.31 -33.59 -7.42
N TYR A 5 58.63 -34.55 -8.01
CA TYR A 5 57.91 -35.72 -7.51
C TYR A 5 58.13 -36.18 -6.07
N LYS A 6 57.07 -36.71 -5.42
CA LYS A 6 57.09 -38.08 -4.88
C LYS A 6 55.67 -38.62 -4.66
N LYS A 7 55.38 -39.67 -5.40
CA LYS A 7 54.32 -40.67 -5.12
C LYS A 7 54.76 -41.56 -3.98
N MET A 8 53.80 -42.02 -3.17
CA MET A 8 54.00 -43.23 -2.38
C MET A 8 52.69 -44.02 -2.28
N THR A 9 52.72 -45.16 -2.94
CA THR A 9 51.71 -46.24 -2.92
C THR A 9 52.21 -47.25 -1.87
N VAL A 10 51.35 -47.76 -0.98
CA VAL A 10 51.57 -49.07 -0.32
C VAL A 10 50.21 -49.75 -0.12
N ALA A 11 50.27 -51.04 -0.41
CA ALA A 11 49.20 -51.99 -0.65
C ALA A 11 48.74 -52.76 0.61
N MET A 12 47.55 -53.30 0.46
CA MET A 12 47.00 -54.59 0.93
C MET A 12 47.43 -55.19 2.28
N LEU A 13 46.39 -55.52 3.07
CA LEU A 13 46.29 -56.89 3.59
C LEU A 13 44.82 -57.29 3.82
N ALA A 14 44.48 -58.44 3.26
CA ALA A 14 43.22 -59.15 3.37
C ALA A 14 43.09 -59.90 4.71
N GLY A 15 41.90 -59.95 5.29
CA GLY A 15 41.55 -60.81 6.39
C GLY A 15 40.10 -61.25 6.25
N MET A 16 39.90 -62.46 5.67
CA MET A 16 38.59 -63.16 5.74
C MET A 16 38.37 -63.74 7.11
N ILE A 17 37.22 -63.47 7.71
CA ILE A 17 36.59 -64.35 8.69
C ILE A 17 35.12 -64.50 8.29
N ALA A 18 34.74 -65.69 7.90
CA ALA A 18 33.38 -66.13 7.67
C ALA A 18 32.77 -66.57 9.01
N LEU A 19 31.61 -66.07 9.34
CA LEU A 19 30.69 -66.72 10.29
C LEU A 19 29.25 -66.57 9.74
N THR A 20 28.67 -67.71 9.50
CA THR A 20 27.30 -68.00 9.09
C THR A 20 26.32 -67.67 10.18
N GLY A 21 25.22 -67.04 9.82
CA GLY A 21 24.06 -66.82 10.71
C GLY A 21 22.83 -66.30 9.98
N CYS A 22 21.91 -67.17 9.66
CA CYS A 22 20.50 -67.12 9.28
C CYS A 22 19.77 -65.78 9.08
N SER A 23 19.33 -65.59 7.85
CA SER A 23 17.97 -65.34 7.37
C SER A 23 16.95 -64.61 8.27
N SER A 24 16.67 -63.37 7.90
CA SER A 24 15.29 -62.88 7.78
C SER A 24 15.29 -61.71 6.77
N GLY A 25 14.56 -61.92 5.68
CA GLY A 25 14.50 -60.96 4.57
C GLY A 25 13.81 -59.67 4.97
N SER A 26 14.57 -58.59 4.95
CA SER A 26 14.02 -57.24 4.86
C SER A 26 14.22 -56.77 3.41
N LYS A 27 13.09 -56.55 2.73
CA LYS A 27 13.05 -55.87 1.44
C LYS A 27 13.75 -54.50 1.54
N PRO A 28 14.42 -54.03 0.49
CA PRO A 28 14.91 -52.66 0.44
C PRO A 28 13.73 -51.71 0.64
N ALA A 29 13.84 -50.76 1.58
CA ALA A 29 12.90 -49.69 1.73
C ALA A 29 12.80 -48.90 0.43
N GLU A 30 11.65 -48.89 -0.18
CA GLU A 30 11.32 -47.95 -1.28
C GLU A 30 11.59 -46.53 -0.79
N PRO A 31 12.10 -45.62 -1.67
CA PRO A 31 12.27 -44.23 -1.29
C PRO A 31 10.91 -43.68 -0.90
N ASN A 32 10.87 -43.14 0.31
CA ASN A 32 9.73 -42.48 0.92
C ASN A 32 9.08 -41.53 -0.11
N LYS A 33 7.94 -41.91 -0.67
CA LYS A 33 7.12 -41.00 -1.45
C LYS A 33 6.88 -39.80 -0.55
N ALA A 34 7.47 -38.67 -0.92
CA ALA A 34 7.15 -37.37 -0.34
C ALA A 34 5.64 -37.33 -0.12
N ALA A 35 5.21 -37.11 1.11
CA ALA A 35 3.81 -37.01 1.46
C ALA A 35 3.19 -35.97 0.51
N GLN A 36 2.37 -36.43 -0.43
CA GLN A 36 1.53 -35.55 -1.22
C GLN A 36 0.67 -34.81 -0.20
N GLU A 37 1.00 -33.54 0.02
CA GLU A 37 0.18 -32.68 0.87
C GLU A 37 -1.25 -32.73 0.36
N ALA A 38 -2.17 -33.18 1.20
CA ALA A 38 -3.57 -33.28 0.84
C ALA A 38 -4.08 -31.87 0.45
N GLU A 39 -4.40 -31.68 -0.82
CA GLU A 39 -5.06 -30.47 -1.32
C GLU A 39 -6.36 -30.25 -0.58
N VAL A 40 -6.60 -28.99 -0.19
CA VAL A 40 -7.87 -28.60 0.43
C VAL A 40 -8.98 -28.82 -0.58
N LYS A 41 -9.89 -29.74 -0.29
CA LYS A 41 -11.07 -29.97 -1.14
C LYS A 41 -12.06 -28.82 -0.96
N VAL A 42 -12.14 -27.95 -1.97
CA VAL A 42 -13.16 -26.90 -2.08
C VAL A 42 -14.11 -27.28 -3.21
N SER A 43 -15.41 -26.96 -3.08
CA SER A 43 -16.35 -27.17 -4.17
C SER A 43 -15.89 -26.47 -5.44
N THR A 44 -16.01 -27.18 -6.57
CA THR A 44 -15.75 -26.65 -7.92
C THR A 44 -17.06 -26.33 -8.68
N ASP A 45 -18.18 -26.28 -7.98
CA ASP A 45 -19.43 -25.79 -8.56
C ASP A 45 -19.27 -24.33 -8.98
N PRO A 46 -19.85 -23.93 -10.11
CA PRO A 46 -19.81 -22.55 -10.56
C PRO A 46 -20.31 -21.58 -9.48
N VAL A 47 -19.52 -20.56 -9.18
CA VAL A 47 -19.84 -19.55 -8.18
C VAL A 47 -19.49 -18.15 -8.66
N THR A 48 -20.36 -17.19 -8.39
CA THR A 48 -20.08 -15.77 -8.58
C THR A 48 -19.89 -15.12 -7.23
N LEU A 49 -18.70 -14.55 -7.00
CA LEU A 49 -18.35 -13.78 -5.79
C LEU A 49 -18.60 -12.31 -6.07
N LYS A 50 -19.39 -11.66 -5.22
CA LYS A 50 -19.57 -10.21 -5.24
C LYS A 50 -18.30 -9.54 -4.72
N PHE A 51 -17.69 -8.70 -5.55
CA PHE A 51 -16.43 -8.01 -5.27
C PHE A 51 -16.67 -6.50 -5.13
N TYR A 52 -16.36 -5.94 -3.98
CA TYR A 52 -16.51 -4.51 -3.69
C TYR A 52 -15.15 -3.83 -3.54
N VAL A 53 -14.99 -2.65 -4.13
CA VAL A 53 -13.78 -1.83 -4.00
C VAL A 53 -14.06 -0.71 -3.01
N ASN A 54 -13.55 -0.85 -1.79
CA ASN A 54 -13.70 0.13 -0.72
C ASN A 54 -12.77 1.35 -0.87
N VAL A 55 -11.72 1.21 -1.67
CA VAL A 55 -10.72 2.24 -1.91
C VAL A 55 -10.53 2.46 -3.41
N THR A 56 -10.32 3.72 -3.82
CA THR A 56 -10.23 4.10 -5.24
C THR A 56 -8.83 3.89 -5.83
N ARG A 57 -8.23 2.71 -5.62
CA ARG A 57 -6.86 2.42 -6.03
C ARG A 57 -6.70 1.15 -6.87
N LEU A 58 -7.77 0.72 -7.51
CA LEU A 58 -7.77 -0.43 -8.42
C LEU A 58 -8.40 0.01 -9.75
N SER A 59 -7.56 0.24 -10.76
CA SER A 59 -8.04 0.59 -12.09
C SER A 59 -8.74 -0.61 -12.76
N PRO A 60 -9.60 -0.37 -13.76
CA PRO A 60 -10.22 -1.47 -14.53
C PRO A 60 -9.18 -2.42 -15.12
N VAL A 61 -8.06 -1.88 -15.65
CA VAL A 61 -6.96 -2.68 -16.20
C VAL A 61 -6.33 -3.57 -15.13
N GLU A 62 -6.04 -3.02 -13.96
CA GLU A 62 -5.48 -3.81 -12.84
C GLU A 62 -6.46 -4.88 -12.38
N PHE A 63 -7.76 -4.60 -12.33
CA PHE A 63 -8.77 -5.60 -11.97
C PHE A 63 -8.77 -6.76 -12.96
N GLN A 64 -8.75 -6.49 -14.27
CA GLN A 64 -8.67 -7.53 -15.29
C GLN A 64 -7.35 -8.31 -15.18
N THR A 65 -6.21 -7.62 -15.12
CA THR A 65 -4.87 -8.21 -15.16
C THR A 65 -4.55 -9.05 -13.92
N PHE A 66 -4.96 -8.59 -12.72
CA PHE A 66 -4.56 -9.26 -11.48
C PHE A 66 -5.60 -10.24 -10.96
N PHE A 67 -6.88 -9.99 -11.22
CA PHE A 67 -7.95 -10.77 -10.63
C PHE A 67 -8.64 -11.66 -11.68
N VAL A 68 -9.19 -11.06 -12.74
CA VAL A 68 -10.10 -11.78 -13.65
C VAL A 68 -9.36 -12.81 -14.51
N GLU A 69 -8.30 -12.40 -15.20
CA GLU A 69 -7.56 -13.28 -16.12
C GLU A 69 -6.84 -14.43 -15.39
N PRO A 70 -6.10 -14.20 -14.28
CA PRO A 70 -5.50 -15.28 -13.52
C PRO A 70 -6.53 -16.23 -12.90
N LEU A 71 -7.65 -15.67 -12.41
CA LEU A 71 -8.72 -16.47 -11.79
C LEU A 71 -9.37 -17.41 -12.81
N LYS A 72 -9.71 -16.90 -13.99
CA LYS A 72 -10.27 -17.68 -15.10
C LYS A 72 -9.36 -18.84 -15.51
N LYS A 73 -8.04 -18.61 -15.47
CA LYS A 73 -7.05 -19.64 -15.79
C LYS A 73 -6.91 -20.70 -14.69
N LYS A 74 -6.90 -20.27 -13.41
CA LYS A 74 -6.57 -21.17 -12.28
C LYS A 74 -7.83 -21.80 -11.66
N TYR A 75 -8.92 -21.03 -11.55
CA TYR A 75 -10.19 -21.42 -10.94
C TYR A 75 -11.38 -21.04 -11.84
N PRO A 76 -11.56 -21.70 -12.99
CA PRO A 76 -12.57 -21.32 -14.00
C PRO A 76 -14.00 -21.38 -13.49
N HIS A 77 -14.25 -22.05 -12.37
CA HIS A 77 -15.55 -22.12 -11.72
C HIS A 77 -15.89 -20.89 -10.85
N ILE A 78 -14.91 -19.99 -10.62
CA ILE A 78 -15.11 -18.77 -9.83
C ILE A 78 -15.15 -17.55 -10.75
N THR A 79 -16.23 -16.78 -10.66
CA THR A 79 -16.37 -15.50 -11.34
C THR A 79 -16.40 -14.39 -10.30
N LEU A 80 -15.75 -13.24 -10.58
CA LEU A 80 -15.87 -12.03 -9.76
C LEU A 80 -16.84 -11.07 -10.42
N GLU A 81 -17.87 -10.69 -9.69
CA GLU A 81 -18.81 -9.64 -10.07
C GLU A 81 -18.52 -8.38 -9.25
N LYS A 82 -18.04 -7.34 -9.94
CA LYS A 82 -17.79 -6.05 -9.28
C LYS A 82 -19.10 -5.35 -9.01
N ILE A 83 -19.41 -5.11 -7.73
CA ILE A 83 -20.57 -4.33 -7.31
C ILE A 83 -20.14 -2.93 -6.92
N GLU A 84 -20.98 -1.94 -7.23
CA GLU A 84 -20.69 -0.52 -7.01
C GLU A 84 -21.83 0.16 -6.26
N GLY A 85 -21.52 1.23 -5.54
CA GLY A 85 -22.49 2.01 -4.80
C GLY A 85 -22.07 2.26 -3.35
N ASP A 86 -23.00 2.82 -2.60
CA ASP A 86 -22.84 3.03 -1.16
C ASP A 86 -22.95 1.69 -0.43
N LEU A 87 -21.91 1.31 0.32
CA LEU A 87 -21.81 -0.01 0.94
C LEU A 87 -22.95 -0.29 1.94
N GLU A 88 -23.33 0.71 2.75
CA GLU A 88 -24.42 0.55 3.73
C GLU A 88 -25.75 0.31 3.03
N LYS A 89 -26.03 1.02 1.94
CA LYS A 89 -27.22 0.81 1.12
C LYS A 89 -27.23 -0.56 0.44
N LEU A 90 -26.09 -1.02 -0.06
CA LEU A 90 -25.95 -2.36 -0.63
C LEU A 90 -26.26 -3.44 0.41
N ILE A 91 -25.74 -3.30 1.63
CA ILE A 91 -26.01 -4.24 2.74
C ILE A 91 -27.51 -4.26 3.08
N VAL A 92 -28.15 -3.10 3.20
CA VAL A 92 -29.60 -3.00 3.47
C VAL A 92 -30.43 -3.63 2.36
N ALA A 93 -29.98 -3.55 1.09
CA ALA A 93 -30.61 -4.18 -0.06
C ALA A 93 -30.35 -5.70 -0.16
N GLY A 94 -29.55 -6.28 0.74
CA GLY A 94 -29.15 -7.69 0.68
C GLY A 94 -28.01 -7.99 -0.31
N GLU A 95 -27.41 -6.95 -0.89
CA GLU A 95 -26.28 -7.04 -1.83
C GLU A 95 -24.94 -7.02 -1.10
N VAL A 96 -24.75 -7.92 -0.12
CA VAL A 96 -23.54 -7.98 0.68
C VAL A 96 -22.38 -8.55 -0.16
N PRO A 97 -21.22 -7.89 -0.25
CA PRO A 97 -20.07 -8.44 -0.95
C PRO A 97 -19.49 -9.68 -0.26
N ASP A 98 -18.94 -10.62 -1.03
CA ASP A 98 -18.17 -11.76 -0.53
C ASP A 98 -16.72 -11.35 -0.23
N LEU A 99 -16.14 -10.55 -1.13
CA LEU A 99 -14.78 -10.02 -1.05
C LEU A 99 -14.80 -8.50 -1.13
N ILE A 100 -14.04 -7.86 -0.25
CA ILE A 100 -13.81 -6.41 -0.26
C ILE A 100 -12.32 -6.15 -0.47
N PHE A 101 -11.98 -5.36 -1.51
CA PHE A 101 -10.66 -4.75 -1.64
C PHE A 101 -10.60 -3.50 -0.78
N SER A 102 -9.72 -3.49 0.22
CA SER A 102 -9.54 -2.41 1.16
C SER A 102 -8.06 -2.24 1.52
N ASP A 103 -7.76 -1.41 2.49
CA ASP A 103 -6.47 -1.31 3.14
C ASP A 103 -6.62 -1.12 4.66
N ASN A 104 -5.49 -1.15 5.37
CA ASN A 104 -5.51 -1.00 6.82
C ASN A 104 -5.99 0.38 7.30
N ASP A 105 -5.84 1.45 6.53
CA ASP A 105 -6.29 2.81 6.92
C ASP A 105 -7.81 2.97 6.79
N TRP A 106 -8.45 2.18 5.90
CA TRP A 106 -9.88 2.21 5.62
C TRP A 106 -10.66 1.00 6.18
N HIS A 107 -10.04 0.23 7.06
CA HIS A 107 -10.65 -0.97 7.63
C HIS A 107 -11.69 -0.67 8.70
N MET A 108 -11.48 0.33 9.55
CA MET A 108 -12.36 0.60 10.69
C MET A 108 -13.84 0.82 10.32
N PRO A 109 -14.20 1.50 9.22
CA PRO A 109 -15.59 1.55 8.77
C PRO A 109 -16.20 0.18 8.45
N LEU A 110 -15.41 -0.74 7.89
CA LEU A 110 -15.87 -2.11 7.63
C LEU A 110 -16.09 -2.89 8.91
N ALA A 111 -15.18 -2.71 9.89
CA ALA A 111 -15.30 -3.32 11.22
C ALA A 111 -16.53 -2.79 11.98
N ALA A 112 -16.85 -1.50 11.84
CA ALA A 112 -18.05 -0.89 12.44
C ALA A 112 -19.36 -1.48 11.88
N LEU A 113 -19.35 -1.96 10.63
CA LEU A 113 -20.47 -2.68 10.00
C LEU A 113 -20.45 -4.19 10.27
N ASP A 114 -19.55 -4.66 11.14
CA ASP A 114 -19.36 -6.08 11.46
C ASP A 114 -19.14 -6.99 10.24
N LEU A 115 -18.51 -6.45 9.18
CA LEU A 115 -18.32 -7.17 7.92
C LEU A 115 -17.12 -8.12 7.92
N PRO A 116 -15.92 -7.77 8.45
CA PRO A 116 -14.73 -8.61 8.31
C PRO A 116 -14.87 -9.95 9.04
N ALA A 117 -14.64 -11.06 8.34
CA ALA A 117 -14.49 -12.36 8.97
C ALA A 117 -13.09 -12.53 9.56
N ASP A 118 -12.97 -13.31 10.64
CA ASP A 118 -11.68 -13.84 11.08
C ASP A 118 -11.21 -14.92 10.09
N LEU A 119 -10.04 -14.72 9.51
CA LEU A 119 -9.44 -15.60 8.51
C LEU A 119 -8.44 -16.61 9.09
N THR A 120 -8.25 -16.63 10.42
CA THR A 120 -7.26 -17.47 11.08
C THR A 120 -7.42 -18.95 10.72
N ASP A 121 -8.64 -19.47 10.78
CA ASP A 121 -8.92 -20.87 10.44
C ASP A 121 -8.77 -21.14 8.93
N LEU A 122 -9.15 -20.18 8.08
CA LEU A 122 -8.98 -20.31 6.63
C LEU A 122 -7.49 -20.29 6.26
N VAL A 123 -6.69 -19.42 6.87
CA VAL A 123 -5.24 -19.39 6.69
C VAL A 123 -4.61 -20.73 7.06
N ALA A 124 -5.00 -21.31 8.20
CA ALA A 124 -4.54 -22.63 8.63
C ALA A 124 -5.00 -23.73 7.68
N LYS A 125 -6.31 -23.74 7.31
CA LYS A 125 -6.88 -24.73 6.39
C LYS A 125 -6.19 -24.73 5.03
N PHE A 126 -5.97 -23.55 4.46
CA PHE A 126 -5.34 -23.38 3.14
C PHE A 126 -3.80 -23.37 3.23
N LYS A 127 -3.22 -23.57 4.40
CA LYS A 127 -1.76 -23.60 4.64
C LYS A 127 -1.05 -22.37 4.08
N LEU A 128 -1.68 -21.19 4.17
CA LEU A 128 -1.07 -19.95 3.73
C LEU A 128 0.04 -19.54 4.71
N ASP A 129 1.30 -19.63 4.28
CA ASP A 129 2.44 -19.25 5.11
C ASP A 129 2.59 -17.73 5.18
N LEU A 130 2.18 -17.15 6.30
CA LEU A 130 2.30 -15.70 6.55
C LEU A 130 3.76 -15.25 6.76
N ASN A 131 4.70 -16.16 7.01
CA ASN A 131 6.10 -15.79 7.21
C ASN A 131 6.80 -15.40 5.90
N GLN A 132 6.27 -15.77 4.75
CA GLN A 132 6.79 -15.33 3.46
C GLN A 132 6.46 -13.86 3.13
N PHE A 133 5.53 -13.24 3.87
CA PHE A 133 5.16 -11.84 3.65
C PHE A 133 6.15 -10.87 4.33
N ILE A 134 6.18 -9.65 3.84
CA ILE A 134 6.91 -8.55 4.47
C ILE A 134 6.30 -8.28 5.85
N PRO A 135 7.10 -8.32 6.94
CA PRO A 135 6.59 -8.29 8.31
C PRO A 135 5.70 -7.09 8.62
N GLU A 136 6.06 -5.91 8.12
CA GLU A 136 5.35 -4.67 8.37
C GLU A 136 3.92 -4.70 7.81
N THR A 137 3.71 -5.39 6.67
CA THR A 137 2.37 -5.53 6.07
C THR A 137 1.49 -6.48 6.87
N ILE A 138 2.03 -7.59 7.34
CA ILE A 138 1.30 -8.52 8.21
C ILE A 138 1.02 -7.87 9.57
N GLN A 139 1.98 -7.13 10.13
CA GLN A 139 1.77 -6.43 11.39
C GLN A 139 0.69 -5.35 11.25
N ALA A 140 0.65 -4.60 10.14
CA ALA A 140 -0.39 -3.62 9.88
C ALA A 140 -1.79 -4.26 9.89
N VAL A 141 -1.94 -5.46 9.29
CA VAL A 141 -3.23 -6.19 9.30
C VAL A 141 -3.54 -6.78 10.67
N ARG A 142 -2.57 -7.31 11.41
CA ARG A 142 -2.79 -7.81 12.78
C ARG A 142 -3.21 -6.71 13.75
N ASN A 143 -2.74 -5.48 13.55
CA ASN A 143 -3.12 -4.34 14.37
C ASN A 143 -4.59 -3.93 14.21
N LEU A 144 -5.31 -4.44 13.20
CA LEU A 144 -6.73 -4.13 12.96
C LEU A 144 -7.62 -4.71 14.07
N ASP A 145 -7.26 -5.85 14.63
CA ASP A 145 -7.88 -6.34 15.86
C ASP A 145 -7.10 -5.84 17.07
N SER A 146 -7.76 -5.05 17.91
CA SER A 146 -7.16 -4.48 19.14
C SER A 146 -6.67 -5.55 20.13
N LYS A 147 -7.18 -6.79 20.03
CA LYS A 147 -6.76 -7.93 20.84
C LYS A 147 -5.65 -8.75 20.16
N GLY A 148 -5.34 -8.47 18.89
CA GLY A 148 -4.33 -9.16 18.10
C GLY A 148 -4.60 -10.65 17.84
N LYS A 149 -5.86 -11.08 17.98
CA LYS A 149 -6.27 -12.50 17.86
C LYS A 149 -6.80 -12.83 16.49
N GLU A 150 -7.60 -11.92 15.89
CA GLU A 150 -8.25 -12.12 14.62
C GLU A 150 -7.38 -11.61 13.47
N LEU A 151 -7.47 -12.27 12.33
CA LEU A 151 -6.88 -11.83 11.08
C LEU A 151 -8.00 -11.41 10.12
N GLN A 152 -8.29 -10.11 10.06
CA GLN A 152 -9.45 -9.56 9.37
C GLN A 152 -9.22 -9.21 7.91
N GLY A 153 -8.10 -9.65 7.33
CA GLY A 153 -7.76 -9.50 5.92
C GLY A 153 -6.41 -10.12 5.59
N ILE A 154 -6.14 -10.30 4.31
CA ILE A 154 -4.84 -10.77 3.81
C ILE A 154 -4.30 -9.74 2.81
N PRO A 155 -3.07 -9.21 3.02
CA PRO A 155 -2.48 -8.27 2.08
C PRO A 155 -2.10 -8.98 0.78
N PHE A 156 -2.33 -8.33 -0.37
CA PHE A 156 -1.89 -8.82 -1.67
C PHE A 156 -0.96 -7.83 -2.39
N SER A 157 -1.00 -6.56 -2.01
CA SER A 157 -0.02 -5.56 -2.39
C SER A 157 0.26 -4.63 -1.22
N ARG A 158 1.37 -3.91 -1.29
CA ARG A 158 1.68 -2.86 -0.32
C ARG A 158 1.83 -1.54 -1.03
N ASN A 159 1.83 -0.46 -0.26
CA ASN A 159 1.95 0.87 -0.79
C ASN A 159 3.00 1.68 -0.02
N THR A 160 3.52 2.71 -0.67
CA THR A 160 4.43 3.68 -0.07
C THR A 160 4.20 5.06 -0.71
N GLY A 161 4.83 6.09 -0.18
CA GLY A 161 4.78 7.42 -0.76
C GLY A 161 5.92 7.69 -1.73
N ALA A 162 5.69 8.57 -2.70
CA ALA A 162 6.72 9.14 -3.57
C ALA A 162 6.33 10.55 -4.02
N LEU A 163 7.30 11.32 -4.51
CA LEU A 163 7.07 12.59 -5.16
C LEU A 163 7.02 12.37 -6.67
N PHE A 164 5.85 12.58 -7.24
CA PHE A 164 5.62 12.61 -8.69
C PHE A 164 5.81 14.03 -9.21
N TYR A 165 6.38 14.17 -10.42
CA TYR A 165 6.57 15.47 -11.01
C TYR A 165 6.33 15.45 -12.52
N ASN A 166 5.83 16.56 -13.05
CA ASN A 166 5.55 16.77 -14.46
C ASN A 166 6.77 17.41 -15.13
N LYS A 167 7.49 16.64 -15.94
CA LYS A 167 8.73 17.04 -16.61
C LYS A 167 8.53 18.23 -17.53
N ASP A 168 7.39 18.30 -18.24
CA ASP A 168 7.13 19.39 -19.20
C ASP A 168 7.07 20.75 -18.51
N ILE A 169 6.59 20.81 -17.25
CA ILE A 169 6.56 22.07 -16.48
C ILE A 169 7.99 22.48 -16.08
N PHE A 170 8.82 21.51 -15.65
CA PHE A 170 10.22 21.78 -15.31
C PHE A 170 11.00 22.25 -16.53
N ASP A 171 10.85 21.58 -17.68
CA ASP A 171 11.50 21.94 -18.94
C ASP A 171 11.04 23.32 -19.43
N LYS A 172 9.72 23.59 -19.39
CA LYS A 172 9.14 24.87 -19.75
C LYS A 172 9.77 26.05 -19.01
N PHE A 173 10.07 25.86 -17.72
CA PHE A 173 10.61 26.93 -16.88
C PHE A 173 12.13 26.88 -16.68
N GLY A 174 12.82 25.90 -17.28
CA GLY A 174 14.26 25.73 -17.13
C GLY A 174 14.68 25.42 -15.68
N VAL A 175 13.82 24.76 -14.91
CA VAL A 175 14.09 24.37 -13.52
C VAL A 175 14.62 22.94 -13.51
N PRO A 176 15.72 22.64 -12.80
CA PRO A 176 16.23 21.27 -12.67
C PRO A 176 15.18 20.34 -12.02
N TYR A 177 15.10 19.09 -12.52
CA TYR A 177 14.22 18.09 -11.97
C TYR A 177 14.49 17.79 -10.49
N PRO A 178 13.46 17.35 -9.74
CA PRO A 178 13.64 16.82 -8.37
C PRO A 178 14.64 15.68 -8.36
N LYS A 179 15.28 15.48 -7.21
CA LYS A 179 16.21 14.37 -6.97
C LYS A 179 15.72 13.51 -5.81
N ASP A 180 16.23 12.29 -5.72
CA ASP A 180 16.05 11.49 -4.53
C ASP A 180 16.61 12.19 -3.29
N ASP A 181 16.07 11.84 -2.13
CA ASP A 181 16.51 12.30 -0.81
C ASP A 181 16.26 13.78 -0.51
N MET A 182 15.36 14.43 -1.27
CA MET A 182 14.97 15.81 -1.00
C MET A 182 14.24 15.95 0.34
N LEU A 183 14.49 17.08 0.99
CA LEU A 183 13.69 17.55 2.12
C LEU A 183 12.44 18.29 1.63
N TRP A 184 11.45 18.43 2.50
CA TRP A 184 10.27 19.27 2.23
C TRP A 184 10.65 20.73 1.96
N SER A 185 11.73 21.24 2.54
CA SER A 185 12.30 22.56 2.23
C SER A 185 12.72 22.68 0.78
N ASP A 186 13.37 21.64 0.23
CA ASP A 186 13.83 21.64 -1.16
C ASP A 186 12.62 21.61 -2.13
N VAL A 187 11.59 20.85 -1.79
CA VAL A 187 10.32 20.82 -2.56
C VAL A 187 9.65 22.21 -2.55
N LEU A 188 9.65 22.89 -1.39
CA LEU A 188 9.13 24.24 -1.26
C LEU A 188 9.92 25.25 -2.12
N ASP A 189 11.24 25.11 -2.20
CA ASP A 189 12.08 25.96 -3.03
C ASP A 189 11.82 25.74 -4.54
N LEU A 190 11.61 24.49 -4.96
CA LEU A 190 11.14 24.20 -6.32
C LEU A 190 9.74 24.77 -6.57
N ALA A 191 8.84 24.65 -5.60
CA ALA A 191 7.48 25.17 -5.70
C ALA A 191 7.47 26.70 -5.96
N ARG A 192 8.33 27.45 -5.28
CA ARG A 192 8.50 28.91 -5.49
C ARG A 192 8.93 29.23 -6.93
N LYS A 193 9.81 28.40 -7.51
CA LYS A 193 10.33 28.61 -8.87
C LYS A 193 9.28 28.26 -9.94
N LEU A 194 8.41 27.29 -9.66
CA LEU A 194 7.46 26.73 -10.62
C LEU A 194 6.05 27.32 -10.51
N THR A 195 5.72 27.97 -9.39
CA THR A 195 4.42 28.64 -9.25
C THR A 195 4.48 30.00 -9.95
N ARG A 196 3.91 30.07 -11.16
CA ARG A 196 3.87 31.28 -11.96
C ARG A 196 2.81 31.23 -13.05
N GLN A 197 2.44 32.40 -13.56
CA GLN A 197 1.59 32.51 -14.74
C GLN A 197 2.45 32.51 -15.99
N ALA A 198 2.08 31.71 -16.99
CA ALA A 198 2.67 31.71 -18.31
C ALA A 198 1.61 31.31 -19.34
N ASP A 199 1.61 31.96 -20.51
CA ASP A 199 0.67 31.71 -21.64
C ASP A 199 -0.80 31.67 -21.19
N GLY A 200 -1.19 32.54 -20.26
CA GLY A 200 -2.55 32.59 -19.72
C GLY A 200 -2.90 31.50 -18.69
N VAL A 201 -1.96 30.59 -18.39
CA VAL A 201 -2.15 29.48 -17.45
C VAL A 201 -1.42 29.76 -16.14
N GLN A 202 -2.12 29.59 -15.01
CA GLN A 202 -1.49 29.59 -13.69
C GLN A 202 -0.95 28.19 -13.39
N TYR A 203 0.37 28.04 -13.40
CA TYR A 203 1.07 26.83 -12.96
C TYR A 203 1.26 26.84 -11.45
N ILE A 204 1.13 25.66 -10.86
CA ILE A 204 1.28 25.43 -9.41
C ILE A 204 2.49 24.53 -9.20
N GLY A 205 3.43 24.97 -8.36
CA GLY A 205 4.66 24.25 -8.15
C GLY A 205 4.47 22.95 -7.33
N TRP A 206 3.64 22.99 -6.30
CA TRP A 206 3.40 21.85 -5.45
C TRP A 206 2.04 21.92 -4.75
N ASP A 207 1.36 20.76 -4.64
CA ASP A 207 0.24 20.56 -3.71
C ASP A 207 0.70 19.66 -2.56
N PRO A 208 0.71 20.17 -1.31
CA PRO A 208 1.11 19.38 -0.14
C PRO A 208 0.12 18.27 0.23
N ARG A 209 -1.02 18.19 -0.42
CA ARG A 209 -2.09 17.21 -0.16
C ARG A 209 -2.61 17.32 1.28
N PHE A 210 -2.25 16.39 2.14
CA PHE A 210 -2.78 16.29 3.50
C PHE A 210 -1.70 16.25 4.56
N PRO A 211 -1.93 16.85 5.75
CA PRO A 211 -0.99 16.78 6.86
C PRO A 211 -0.66 15.36 7.30
N ASP A 212 -1.65 14.45 7.26
CA ASP A 212 -1.50 13.04 7.61
C ASP A 212 -0.60 12.27 6.64
N HIS A 213 -0.44 12.71 5.40
CA HIS A 213 0.55 12.13 4.48
C HIS A 213 1.99 12.49 4.88
N ILE A 214 2.20 13.69 5.42
CA ILE A 214 3.54 14.17 5.79
C ILE A 214 3.98 13.66 7.15
N ILE A 215 3.05 13.46 8.10
CA ILE A 215 3.34 12.88 9.42
C ILE A 215 3.58 11.37 9.38
N SER A 216 3.14 10.70 8.31
CA SER A 216 3.17 9.24 8.16
C SER A 216 4.49 8.56 8.54
N PRO A 217 5.72 9.09 8.21
CA PRO A 217 6.98 8.47 8.61
C PRO A 217 7.25 8.41 10.12
N TYR A 218 6.47 9.12 10.92
CA TYR A 218 6.68 9.23 12.37
C TYR A 218 5.89 8.20 13.19
N THR A 219 5.07 7.38 12.56
CA THR A 219 4.23 6.37 13.27
C THR A 219 3.34 7.02 14.35
N GLN A 220 2.88 8.26 14.08
CA GLN A 220 2.09 9.05 15.02
C GLN A 220 0.61 8.66 14.93
N PRO A 221 -0.03 8.16 16.01
CA PRO A 221 -1.47 7.95 16.02
C PRO A 221 -2.23 9.29 16.03
N PHE A 222 -3.46 9.29 15.53
CA PHE A 222 -4.33 10.46 15.59
C PHE A 222 -4.99 10.62 16.94
N VAL A 223 -5.22 9.50 17.63
CA VAL A 223 -5.87 9.43 18.94
C VAL A 223 -4.98 8.65 19.90
N ASP A 224 -4.76 9.16 21.08
CA ASP A 224 -4.06 8.47 22.15
C ASP A 224 -4.84 7.21 22.55
N PRO A 225 -4.27 6.00 22.41
CA PRO A 225 -5.00 4.75 22.65
C PRO A 225 -5.35 4.52 24.13
N LYS A 226 -4.73 5.24 25.05
CA LYS A 226 -4.97 5.10 26.50
C LYS A 226 -6.02 6.06 27.01
N THR A 227 -6.01 7.28 26.51
CA THR A 227 -6.86 8.36 27.01
C THR A 227 -8.02 8.68 26.08
N ASN A 228 -8.01 8.17 24.84
CA ASN A 228 -8.93 8.53 23.76
C ASN A 228 -8.98 10.05 23.48
N LYS A 229 -7.88 10.76 23.73
CA LYS A 229 -7.75 12.16 23.35
C LYS A 229 -7.10 12.27 21.98
N ALA A 230 -7.52 13.26 21.22
CA ALA A 230 -6.89 13.58 19.94
C ALA A 230 -5.44 14.06 20.15
N LEU A 231 -4.56 13.77 19.20
CA LEU A 231 -3.15 14.17 19.19
C LEU A 231 -2.91 15.15 18.05
N VAL A 232 -3.53 16.32 18.10
CA VAL A 232 -3.47 17.36 17.06
C VAL A 232 -2.54 18.51 17.45
N ASP A 233 -2.67 19.07 18.66
CA ASP A 233 -1.78 20.16 19.11
C ASP A 233 -0.47 19.61 19.61
N ILE A 234 0.34 19.07 18.66
CA ILE A 234 1.68 18.51 18.90
C ILE A 234 2.72 19.21 18.02
N PRO A 235 3.99 19.23 18.44
CA PRO A 235 5.08 19.92 17.71
C PRO A 235 5.18 19.50 16.24
N MET A 236 4.88 18.23 15.91
CA MET A 236 4.98 17.74 14.56
C MET A 236 3.93 18.36 13.64
N TYR A 237 2.67 18.46 14.05
CA TYR A 237 1.67 19.16 13.24
C TYR A 237 1.97 20.64 13.08
N ARG A 238 2.56 21.29 14.09
CA ARG A 238 3.05 22.66 13.95
C ARG A 238 4.05 22.78 12.81
N LYS A 239 5.07 21.95 12.81
CA LYS A 239 6.11 21.90 11.76
C LYS A 239 5.50 21.66 10.37
N ILE A 240 4.50 20.78 10.27
CA ILE A 240 3.78 20.52 9.03
C ILE A 240 2.96 21.73 8.58
N LEU A 241 2.25 22.39 9.51
CA LEU A 241 1.46 23.57 9.17
C LEU A 241 2.32 24.78 8.78
N GLU A 242 3.51 24.93 9.35
CA GLU A 242 4.50 25.93 8.92
C GLU A 242 4.92 25.69 7.44
N LEU A 243 5.14 24.44 7.07
CA LEU A 243 5.43 24.06 5.67
C LEU A 243 4.25 24.40 4.75
N PHE A 244 3.02 24.08 5.17
CA PHE A 244 1.80 24.37 4.39
C PHE A 244 1.58 25.86 4.25
N GLN A 245 1.72 26.61 5.32
CA GLN A 245 1.59 28.07 5.31
C GLN A 245 2.64 28.71 4.38
N ALA A 246 3.88 28.21 4.42
CA ALA A 246 4.95 28.70 3.52
C ALA A 246 4.62 28.44 2.05
N ASN A 247 3.99 27.30 1.73
CA ASN A 247 3.52 26.99 0.37
C ASN A 247 2.33 27.87 -0.03
N TYR A 248 1.34 28.05 0.85
CA TYR A 248 0.17 28.88 0.57
C TYR A 248 0.48 30.39 0.45
N ASN A 249 1.60 30.82 1.02
CA ASN A 249 2.10 32.18 0.89
C ASN A 249 2.84 32.44 -0.45
N ILE A 250 3.08 31.42 -1.26
CA ILE A 250 3.64 31.60 -2.60
C ILE A 250 2.56 32.27 -3.47
N PRO A 251 2.83 33.43 -4.10
CA PRO A 251 1.87 34.12 -4.97
C PRO A 251 1.33 33.18 -6.08
N GLY A 252 0.01 33.08 -6.18
CA GLY A 252 -0.67 32.25 -7.17
C GLY A 252 -0.99 30.82 -6.71
N VAL A 253 -0.50 30.36 -5.56
CA VAL A 253 -0.94 29.07 -4.98
C VAL A 253 -2.35 29.16 -4.45
N VAL A 254 -2.70 30.22 -3.72
CA VAL A 254 -4.08 30.46 -3.27
C VAL A 254 -4.73 31.46 -4.19
N ASN A 255 -5.85 31.09 -4.81
CA ASN A 255 -6.63 31.95 -5.69
C ASN A 255 -8.12 31.82 -5.36
N GLY A 256 -8.67 32.84 -4.70
CA GLY A 256 -10.03 32.79 -4.16
C GLY A 256 -10.19 31.63 -3.17
N LYS A 257 -11.05 30.66 -3.48
CA LYS A 257 -11.26 29.44 -2.69
C LYS A 257 -10.41 28.26 -3.13
N SER A 258 -9.58 28.43 -4.18
CA SER A 258 -8.70 27.36 -4.70
C SER A 258 -7.36 27.37 -3.97
N TYR A 259 -7.03 26.30 -3.30
CA TYR A 259 -5.78 26.10 -2.54
C TYR A 259 -5.31 24.63 -2.55
N ALA A 260 -6.14 23.73 -3.03
CA ALA A 260 -5.89 22.30 -3.14
C ALA A 260 -6.17 21.88 -4.58
N TYR A 261 -5.20 21.31 -5.23
CA TYR A 261 -5.20 21.10 -6.66
C TYR A 261 -5.35 19.64 -7.08
N ALA A 262 -4.75 18.73 -6.32
CA ALA A 262 -4.92 17.30 -6.45
C ALA A 262 -4.76 16.71 -7.87
N GLU A 263 -5.27 15.50 -8.03
CA GLU A 263 -5.07 14.66 -9.20
C GLU A 263 -5.55 15.28 -10.51
N ALA A 264 -6.69 15.99 -10.51
CA ALA A 264 -7.24 16.58 -11.73
C ALA A 264 -6.27 17.60 -12.34
N THR A 265 -5.62 18.40 -11.48
CA THR A 265 -4.66 19.43 -11.91
C THR A 265 -3.34 18.81 -12.38
N PHE A 266 -2.93 17.69 -11.82
CA PHE A 266 -1.75 16.94 -12.27
C PHE A 266 -2.05 16.15 -13.55
N MET A 267 -3.12 15.35 -13.56
CA MET A 267 -3.43 14.39 -14.62
C MET A 267 -4.03 15.05 -15.87
N LYS A 268 -5.10 15.86 -15.68
CA LYS A 268 -5.91 16.40 -16.78
C LYS A 268 -5.49 17.78 -17.21
N GLU A 269 -5.39 18.72 -16.25
CA GLU A 269 -5.04 20.11 -16.52
C GLU A 269 -3.53 20.28 -16.80
N LYS A 270 -2.70 19.36 -16.33
CA LYS A 270 -1.24 19.29 -16.50
C LYS A 270 -0.51 20.59 -16.12
N ARG A 271 -1.03 21.30 -15.10
CA ARG A 271 -0.48 22.56 -14.59
C ARG A 271 0.02 22.48 -13.14
N LEU A 272 -0.05 21.29 -12.50
CA LEU A 272 0.61 21.00 -11.22
C LEU A 272 1.97 20.36 -11.49
N ALA A 273 3.05 20.97 -10.96
CA ALA A 273 4.40 20.51 -11.23
C ALA A 273 4.80 19.31 -10.36
N MET A 274 4.39 19.27 -9.09
CA MET A 274 4.77 18.22 -8.14
C MET A 274 3.58 17.81 -7.26
N GLU A 275 3.45 16.49 -7.03
CA GLU A 275 2.47 15.91 -6.11
C GLU A 275 3.13 14.76 -5.32
N ALA A 276 3.09 14.81 -3.98
CA ALA A 276 3.55 13.72 -3.11
C ALA A 276 2.34 12.91 -2.64
N ASP A 277 2.18 11.70 -3.16
CA ASP A 277 1.04 10.85 -2.80
C ASP A 277 1.45 9.36 -2.73
N TRP A 278 0.47 8.50 -2.51
CA TRP A 278 0.63 7.04 -2.52
C TRP A 278 0.90 6.52 -3.93
N VAL A 279 1.96 5.74 -4.08
CA VAL A 279 2.45 5.21 -5.37
C VAL A 279 1.36 4.44 -6.11
N SER A 280 0.73 3.45 -5.47
CA SER A 280 -0.29 2.63 -6.13
C SER A 280 -1.49 3.44 -6.58
N LYS A 281 -1.89 4.48 -5.81
CA LYS A 281 -2.99 5.36 -6.18
C LYS A 281 -2.67 6.16 -7.45
N LEU A 282 -1.53 6.86 -7.48
CA LEU A 282 -1.18 7.69 -8.62
C LEU A 282 -0.85 6.87 -9.86
N ILE A 283 -0.17 5.72 -9.73
CA ILE A 283 0.08 4.83 -10.87
C ILE A 283 -1.25 4.33 -11.45
N SER A 284 -2.21 3.90 -10.63
CA SER A 284 -3.53 3.45 -11.09
C SER A 284 -4.25 4.54 -11.88
N GLN A 285 -4.20 5.79 -11.41
CA GLN A 285 -4.79 6.95 -12.10
C GLN A 285 -4.05 7.33 -13.37
N LEU A 286 -2.72 7.18 -13.40
CA LEU A 286 -1.91 7.41 -14.60
C LEU A 286 -2.19 6.35 -15.67
N LEU A 287 -2.44 5.09 -15.29
CA LEU A 287 -2.89 4.04 -16.21
C LEU A 287 -4.23 4.43 -16.85
N GLU A 288 -5.21 4.86 -16.06
CA GLU A 288 -6.50 5.32 -16.56
C GLU A 288 -6.37 6.57 -17.47
N ALA A 289 -5.49 7.51 -17.10
CA ALA A 289 -5.25 8.70 -17.92
C ALA A 289 -4.59 8.35 -19.25
N GLU A 290 -3.68 7.36 -19.28
CA GLU A 290 -3.03 6.92 -20.52
C GLU A 290 -4.03 6.27 -21.48
N GLU A 291 -4.95 5.43 -20.98
CA GLU A 291 -6.01 4.82 -21.79
C GLU A 291 -6.93 5.86 -22.46
N THR A 292 -7.15 6.98 -21.79
CA THR A 292 -7.97 8.10 -22.30
C THR A 292 -7.18 9.13 -23.11
N GLY A 293 -5.90 8.86 -23.39
CA GLY A 293 -5.03 9.67 -24.24
C GLY A 293 -4.38 10.86 -23.53
N GLY A 294 -4.16 10.81 -22.21
CA GLY A 294 -3.76 12.02 -21.56
C GLY A 294 -2.91 12.02 -20.32
N ALA A 295 -2.13 11.00 -20.00
CA ALA A 295 -1.16 11.10 -18.90
C ALA A 295 -0.15 12.26 -19.14
N PRO A 296 0.29 13.00 -18.10
CA PRO A 296 1.37 13.98 -18.24
C PRO A 296 2.70 13.28 -18.54
N ASN A 297 3.70 14.01 -19.01
CA ASN A 297 5.08 13.54 -19.07
C ASN A 297 5.68 13.60 -17.66
N TRP A 298 5.61 12.51 -16.92
CA TRP A 298 5.95 12.45 -15.50
C TRP A 298 7.18 11.59 -15.21
N ASP A 299 7.73 11.78 -14.02
CA ASP A 299 8.68 10.87 -13.41
C ASP A 299 8.50 10.92 -11.88
N ILE A 300 9.33 10.18 -11.14
CA ILE A 300 9.18 9.94 -9.70
C ILE A 300 10.52 10.03 -9.00
N VAL A 301 10.52 10.55 -7.77
CA VAL A 301 11.65 10.48 -6.84
C VAL A 301 11.16 10.02 -5.46
N THR A 302 12.10 9.74 -4.55
CA THR A 302 11.76 9.35 -3.18
C THR A 302 10.76 10.32 -2.54
N ASN A 303 9.89 9.80 -1.66
CA ASN A 303 9.02 10.68 -0.87
C ASN A 303 9.85 11.66 -0.05
N PRO A 304 9.61 12.97 -0.18
CA PRO A 304 10.34 13.95 0.62
C PRO A 304 10.10 13.76 2.12
N THR A 305 11.04 14.20 2.93
CA THR A 305 10.96 14.05 4.37
C THR A 305 11.50 15.29 5.09
N PHE A 306 11.35 15.34 6.41
CA PHE A 306 12.11 16.27 7.23
C PHE A 306 13.47 15.67 7.61
N GLU A 307 14.41 16.50 8.05
CA GLU A 307 15.78 16.10 8.40
C GLU A 307 15.82 14.97 9.45
N ASP A 308 14.92 15.02 10.44
CA ASP A 308 14.80 14.05 11.53
C ASP A 308 14.11 12.73 11.14
N ALA A 309 13.61 12.63 9.91
CA ALA A 309 13.00 11.42 9.35
C ALA A 309 13.73 10.91 8.09
N LYS A 310 14.96 11.36 7.83
CA LYS A 310 15.77 10.84 6.72
C LYS A 310 15.89 9.31 6.77
N GLY A 311 15.79 8.66 5.62
CA GLY A 311 15.89 7.21 5.52
C GLY A 311 14.61 6.45 5.91
N LYS A 312 13.50 7.15 6.19
CA LYS A 312 12.21 6.55 6.51
C LYS A 312 11.21 6.78 5.38
N GLY A 313 10.55 5.71 4.97
CA GLY A 313 9.37 5.78 4.10
C GLY A 313 8.11 6.16 4.89
N ARG A 314 6.97 6.25 4.21
CA ARG A 314 5.66 6.35 4.89
C ARG A 314 5.38 5.07 5.67
N HIS A 315 4.40 5.08 6.58
CA HIS A 315 3.97 3.87 7.28
C HIS A 315 3.53 2.78 6.31
N ALA A 316 3.56 1.53 6.75
CA ALA A 316 3.13 0.39 5.94
C ALA A 316 1.63 0.48 5.64
N LEU A 317 1.29 0.69 4.38
CA LEU A 317 -0.07 0.61 3.89
C LEU A 317 -0.22 -0.71 3.12
N ALA A 318 -1.00 -1.62 3.69
CA ALA A 318 -1.28 -2.93 3.11
C ALA A 318 -2.61 -2.89 2.36
N ASP A 319 -2.57 -2.96 1.02
CA ASP A 319 -3.75 -3.22 0.23
C ASP A 319 -4.14 -4.69 0.45
N MET A 320 -5.33 -4.95 0.94
CA MET A 320 -5.74 -6.29 1.39
C MET A 320 -7.11 -6.69 0.87
N LEU A 321 -7.35 -7.98 0.90
CA LEU A 321 -8.65 -8.57 0.67
C LEU A 321 -9.28 -8.99 1.99
N VAL A 322 -10.51 -8.55 2.20
CA VAL A 322 -11.36 -8.88 3.34
C VAL A 322 -12.45 -9.82 2.86
N ILE A 323 -12.57 -11.00 3.47
CA ILE A 323 -13.74 -11.88 3.30
C ILE A 323 -14.79 -11.44 4.30
N THR A 324 -16.06 -11.34 3.87
CA THR A 324 -17.10 -10.88 4.76
C THR A 324 -17.70 -12.01 5.60
N LYS A 325 -18.14 -11.70 6.82
CA LYS A 325 -18.80 -12.67 7.71
C LYS A 325 -20.05 -13.31 7.07
N PRO A 326 -20.93 -12.54 6.37
CA PRO A 326 -22.13 -13.10 5.74
C PRO A 326 -21.84 -13.97 4.51
N SER A 327 -20.65 -13.89 3.90
CA SER A 327 -20.33 -14.68 2.72
C SER A 327 -20.53 -16.18 2.98
N LYS A 328 -21.24 -16.84 2.05
CA LYS A 328 -21.43 -18.30 2.01
C LYS A 328 -20.32 -19.01 1.22
N HIS A 329 -19.42 -18.25 0.60
CA HIS A 329 -18.40 -18.72 -0.33
C HIS A 329 -16.98 -18.41 0.17
N LYS A 330 -16.78 -18.48 1.51
CA LYS A 330 -15.50 -18.08 2.13
C LYS A 330 -14.31 -18.90 1.62
N GLU A 331 -14.51 -20.17 1.29
CA GLU A 331 -13.43 -21.02 0.79
C GLU A 331 -13.04 -20.65 -0.64
N GLN A 332 -14.00 -20.36 -1.52
CA GLN A 332 -13.73 -19.87 -2.87
C GLN A 332 -13.10 -18.47 -2.83
N ALA A 333 -13.55 -17.61 -1.92
CA ALA A 333 -12.92 -16.31 -1.68
C ALA A 333 -11.46 -16.46 -1.19
N MET A 334 -11.18 -17.46 -0.35
CA MET A 334 -9.81 -17.78 0.08
C MET A 334 -8.95 -18.33 -1.06
N GLN A 335 -9.51 -19.07 -2.03
CA GLN A 335 -8.80 -19.48 -3.25
C GLN A 335 -8.36 -18.27 -4.08
N VAL A 336 -9.19 -17.23 -4.19
CA VAL A 336 -8.81 -15.96 -4.83
C VAL A 336 -7.62 -15.31 -4.09
N ILE A 337 -7.67 -15.24 -2.77
CA ILE A 337 -6.58 -14.70 -1.95
C ILE A 337 -5.29 -15.52 -2.14
N GLN A 338 -5.38 -16.85 -2.05
CA GLN A 338 -4.24 -17.74 -2.23
C GLN A 338 -3.63 -17.63 -3.63
N MET A 339 -4.45 -17.44 -4.66
CA MET A 339 -3.96 -17.17 -6.01
C MET A 339 -3.16 -15.87 -6.05
N LEU A 340 -3.71 -14.77 -5.56
CA LEU A 340 -3.08 -13.43 -5.58
C LEU A 340 -1.79 -13.36 -4.76
N THR A 341 -1.68 -14.16 -3.71
CA THR A 341 -0.51 -14.20 -2.82
C THR A 341 0.50 -15.27 -3.24
N SER A 342 0.26 -16.01 -4.33
CA SER A 342 1.24 -16.93 -4.91
C SER A 342 2.43 -16.17 -5.52
N LYS A 343 3.62 -16.77 -5.52
CA LYS A 343 4.82 -16.18 -6.15
C LYS A 343 4.56 -15.80 -7.61
N GLU A 344 3.83 -16.63 -8.37
CA GLU A 344 3.50 -16.37 -9.78
C GLU A 344 2.67 -15.09 -9.92
N SER A 345 1.58 -14.95 -9.16
CA SER A 345 0.74 -13.74 -9.20
C SER A 345 1.48 -12.51 -8.68
N GLN A 346 2.27 -12.67 -7.61
CA GLN A 346 3.06 -11.56 -7.07
C GLN A 346 4.12 -11.06 -8.07
N LEU A 347 4.69 -11.97 -8.87
CA LEU A 347 5.60 -11.58 -9.94
C LEU A 347 4.86 -10.80 -11.03
N GLN A 348 3.66 -11.23 -11.45
CA GLN A 348 2.88 -10.53 -12.44
C GLN A 348 2.40 -9.17 -11.93
N ILE A 349 1.89 -9.12 -10.70
CA ILE A 349 1.49 -7.88 -10.02
C ILE A 349 2.64 -6.87 -10.01
N SER A 350 3.83 -7.32 -9.65
CA SER A 350 5.03 -6.49 -9.62
C SER A 350 5.46 -6.01 -11.01
N LYS A 351 5.56 -6.92 -11.98
CA LYS A 351 5.93 -6.59 -13.36
C LYS A 351 5.03 -5.52 -13.98
N PHE A 352 3.78 -5.45 -13.57
CA PHE A 352 2.82 -4.50 -14.11
C PHE A 352 2.86 -3.16 -13.39
N SER A 353 2.44 -3.08 -12.11
CA SER A 353 2.28 -1.77 -11.45
C SER A 353 2.22 -1.77 -9.92
N ARG A 354 2.07 -2.95 -9.27
CA ARG A 354 1.84 -3.02 -7.82
C ARG A 354 3.06 -3.48 -7.05
N ILE A 355 3.29 -2.88 -5.89
CA ILE A 355 4.40 -3.24 -5.02
C ILE A 355 4.05 -4.56 -4.32
N PRO A 356 4.87 -5.63 -4.50
CA PRO A 356 4.56 -6.96 -3.96
C PRO A 356 4.65 -7.00 -2.43
N VAL A 357 4.00 -8.01 -1.83
CA VAL A 357 3.99 -8.22 -0.37
C VAL A 357 4.91 -9.35 0.10
N LEU A 358 5.46 -10.17 -0.80
CA LEU A 358 6.34 -11.26 -0.43
C LEU A 358 7.80 -10.79 -0.29
N LYS A 359 8.56 -11.46 0.62
CA LYS A 359 9.99 -11.22 0.87
C LYS A 359 10.89 -11.80 -0.22
N ASP A 360 10.62 -11.49 -1.47
CA ASP A 360 11.40 -12.01 -2.59
C ASP A 360 12.04 -10.84 -3.34
N PRO A 361 13.39 -10.70 -3.32
CA PRO A 361 14.09 -9.62 -4.02
C PRO A 361 13.84 -9.59 -5.53
N ASP A 362 13.53 -10.74 -6.14
CA ASP A 362 13.29 -10.81 -7.58
C ASP A 362 11.97 -10.15 -7.96
N LEU A 363 11.00 -10.11 -7.03
CA LEU A 363 9.76 -9.35 -7.23
C LEU A 363 10.03 -7.84 -7.29
N VAL A 364 10.92 -7.33 -6.44
CA VAL A 364 11.32 -5.91 -6.46
C VAL A 364 12.03 -5.55 -7.76
N LYS A 365 12.96 -6.41 -8.24
CA LYS A 365 13.65 -6.20 -9.52
C LYS A 365 12.72 -6.24 -10.73
N ALA A 366 11.63 -7.01 -10.63
CA ALA A 366 10.65 -7.14 -11.69
C ALA A 366 9.66 -5.97 -11.77
N PHE A 367 9.64 -5.06 -10.78
CA PHE A 367 8.62 -4.00 -10.70
C PHE A 367 8.60 -3.12 -11.96
N GLY A 368 7.43 -3.03 -12.58
CA GLY A 368 7.16 -2.16 -13.73
C GLY A 368 7.75 -2.64 -15.06
N THR A 369 8.41 -3.80 -15.12
CA THR A 369 9.12 -4.24 -16.34
C THR A 369 8.19 -4.57 -17.52
N GLU A 370 6.92 -4.90 -17.27
CA GLU A 370 5.92 -5.17 -18.32
C GLU A 370 4.89 -4.04 -18.48
N SER A 371 5.03 -2.95 -17.70
CA SER A 371 4.16 -1.78 -17.83
C SER A 371 4.79 -0.73 -18.76
N PRO A 372 4.22 -0.46 -19.94
CA PRO A 372 4.71 0.61 -20.83
C PRO A 372 4.78 1.97 -20.14
N LEU A 373 3.80 2.26 -19.27
CA LEU A 373 3.72 3.51 -18.51
C LEU A 373 4.92 3.73 -17.58
N LEU A 374 5.45 2.64 -16.99
CA LEU A 374 6.54 2.67 -16.02
C LEU A 374 7.94 2.60 -16.66
N LYS A 375 8.01 2.36 -17.95
CA LYS A 375 9.28 2.30 -18.67
C LYS A 375 10.05 3.62 -18.58
N ASN A 376 11.35 3.52 -18.28
CA ASN A 376 12.27 4.67 -18.16
C ASN A 376 11.94 5.66 -17.02
N LYS A 377 11.20 5.21 -15.99
CA LYS A 377 10.95 5.97 -14.77
C LYS A 377 11.95 5.60 -13.67
N ASN A 378 12.19 6.49 -12.72
CA ASN A 378 13.04 6.24 -11.55
C ASN A 378 12.34 5.34 -10.52
N LEU A 379 12.00 4.11 -10.90
CA LEU A 379 11.25 3.18 -10.03
C LEU A 379 12.04 2.73 -8.80
N ALA A 380 13.36 2.84 -8.82
CA ALA A 380 14.20 2.52 -7.64
C ALA A 380 13.86 3.39 -6.43
N ALA A 381 13.38 4.61 -6.65
CA ALA A 381 12.94 5.53 -5.62
C ALA A 381 11.86 4.95 -4.70
N ILE A 382 10.98 4.10 -5.25
CA ILE A 382 9.86 3.45 -4.52
C ILE A 382 10.38 2.53 -3.41
N PHE A 383 11.52 1.88 -3.64
CA PHE A 383 12.07 0.84 -2.76
C PHE A 383 13.25 1.31 -1.91
N LYS A 384 13.64 2.57 -2.06
CA LYS A 384 14.84 3.11 -1.42
C LYS A 384 14.75 3.14 0.10
N TYR A 385 13.58 3.44 0.65
CA TYR A 385 13.35 3.50 2.08
C TYR A 385 12.35 2.45 2.56
N PRO A 386 12.60 1.80 3.70
CA PRO A 386 11.64 0.89 4.31
C PRO A 386 10.40 1.66 4.79
N ASN A 387 9.26 1.01 4.75
CA ASN A 387 8.07 1.53 5.41
C ASN A 387 8.30 1.57 6.93
N THR A 388 7.76 2.57 7.60
CA THR A 388 7.68 2.60 9.07
C THR A 388 6.47 1.77 9.55
N PRO A 389 6.45 1.33 10.81
CA PRO A 389 5.28 0.65 11.36
C PRO A 389 4.02 1.51 11.30
N THR A 390 2.87 0.88 11.10
CA THR A 390 1.58 1.56 11.18
C THR A 390 1.13 1.61 12.65
N PRO A 391 0.71 2.77 13.15
CA PRO A 391 0.14 2.85 14.50
C PRO A 391 -1.14 1.99 14.58
N PRO A 392 -1.45 1.40 15.75
CA PRO A 392 -2.72 0.72 15.94
C PRO A 392 -3.89 1.65 15.62
N PRO A 393 -4.88 1.22 14.85
CA PRO A 393 -6.02 2.05 14.51
C PRO A 393 -6.93 2.29 15.72
N ASN A 394 -7.58 3.45 15.74
CA ASN A 394 -8.59 3.78 16.70
C ASN A 394 -9.92 4.06 15.97
N LYS A 395 -11.05 3.66 16.55
CA LYS A 395 -12.37 3.85 15.93
C LYS A 395 -12.72 5.32 15.63
N TYR A 396 -12.02 6.26 16.26
CA TYR A 396 -12.22 7.70 16.07
C TYR A 396 -11.24 8.32 15.06
N ASP A 397 -10.27 7.56 14.54
CA ASP A 397 -9.20 8.07 13.68
C ASP A 397 -9.75 8.79 12.44
N LYS A 398 -10.81 8.27 11.81
CA LYS A 398 -11.39 8.85 10.60
C LYS A 398 -11.97 10.25 10.85
N ASP A 399 -12.65 10.43 11.98
CA ASP A 399 -13.23 11.74 12.36
C ASP A 399 -12.11 12.74 12.66
N VAL A 400 -11.11 12.33 13.44
CA VAL A 400 -9.96 13.17 13.78
C VAL A 400 -9.13 13.49 12.53
N GLN A 401 -8.86 12.52 11.67
CA GLN A 401 -8.16 12.71 10.39
C GLN A 401 -8.88 13.74 9.50
N THR A 402 -10.20 13.69 9.46
CA THR A 402 -11.00 14.66 8.69
C THR A 402 -10.78 16.09 9.20
N LEU A 403 -10.76 16.27 10.52
CA LEU A 403 -10.49 17.59 11.13
C LEU A 403 -9.05 18.04 10.86
N ILE A 404 -8.07 17.14 10.97
CA ILE A 404 -6.66 17.42 10.63
C ILE A 404 -6.54 17.87 9.17
N ARG A 405 -7.22 17.21 8.25
CA ARG A 405 -7.21 17.56 6.82
C ARG A 405 -7.83 18.94 6.54
N ASN A 406 -8.82 19.34 7.35
CA ASN A 406 -9.46 20.64 7.22
C ASN A 406 -8.59 21.81 7.71
N MET A 407 -7.56 21.58 8.52
CA MET A 407 -6.60 22.62 8.92
C MET A 407 -6.01 23.39 7.72
N ARG A 408 -5.93 22.75 6.55
CA ARG A 408 -5.47 23.38 5.31
C ARG A 408 -6.34 24.57 4.89
N ALA A 409 -7.66 24.40 4.96
CA ALA A 409 -8.60 25.46 4.62
C ALA A 409 -8.50 26.64 5.59
N GLU A 410 -8.32 26.35 6.89
CA GLU A 410 -8.14 27.35 7.91
C GLU A 410 -6.89 28.24 7.65
N LEU A 411 -5.79 27.62 7.24
CA LEU A 411 -4.58 28.34 6.85
C LEU A 411 -4.73 29.08 5.52
N ALA A 412 -5.20 28.36 4.47
CA ALA A 412 -5.18 28.87 3.10
C ALA A 412 -6.24 29.95 2.87
N ILE A 413 -7.47 29.73 3.33
CA ILE A 413 -8.63 30.56 3.05
C ILE A 413 -8.92 31.51 4.20
N ASN A 414 -9.04 30.96 5.42
CA ASN A 414 -9.44 31.75 6.59
C ASN A 414 -8.27 32.53 7.20
N LYS A 415 -7.03 32.29 6.71
CA LYS A 415 -5.81 33.00 7.13
C LYS A 415 -5.58 33.02 8.66
N LYS A 416 -6.05 31.97 9.34
CA LYS A 416 -5.82 31.82 10.79
C LYS A 416 -4.34 31.52 11.05
N ASP A 417 -3.86 31.96 12.19
CA ASP A 417 -2.52 31.59 12.66
C ASP A 417 -2.46 30.11 13.11
N ILE A 418 -1.27 29.53 13.06
CA ILE A 418 -1.05 28.10 13.31
C ILE A 418 -1.46 27.70 14.74
N ASN A 419 -1.20 28.54 15.76
CA ASN A 419 -1.57 28.22 17.14
C ASN A 419 -3.09 28.11 17.29
N THR A 420 -3.81 29.05 16.69
CA THR A 420 -5.28 29.03 16.67
C THR A 420 -5.82 27.80 15.96
N VAL A 421 -5.26 27.45 14.76
CA VAL A 421 -5.69 26.28 14.00
C VAL A 421 -5.45 24.99 14.80
N LEU A 422 -4.29 24.81 15.41
CA LEU A 422 -3.98 23.62 16.22
C LEU A 422 -4.93 23.49 17.42
N ARG A 423 -5.08 24.55 18.21
CA ARG A 423 -5.94 24.54 19.39
C ARG A 423 -7.39 24.27 19.03
N GLU A 424 -7.95 24.99 18.06
CA GLU A 424 -9.36 24.82 17.67
C GLU A 424 -9.63 23.43 17.08
N THR A 425 -8.66 22.86 16.34
CA THR A 425 -8.78 21.51 15.79
C THR A 425 -8.67 20.45 16.89
N GLN A 426 -7.77 20.65 17.88
CA GLN A 426 -7.67 19.79 19.06
C GLN A 426 -8.97 19.75 19.84
N ASP A 427 -9.52 20.94 20.15
CA ASP A 427 -10.78 21.08 20.91
C ASP A 427 -11.96 20.45 20.15
N ALA A 428 -12.05 20.67 18.84
CA ALA A 428 -13.07 20.07 17.98
C ALA A 428 -12.96 18.54 17.91
N ALA A 429 -11.74 18.01 17.83
CA ALA A 429 -11.49 16.58 17.79
C ALA A 429 -11.84 15.91 19.14
N ASP A 430 -11.41 16.48 20.27
CA ASP A 430 -11.76 15.96 21.60
C ASP A 430 -13.27 16.00 21.85
N LYS A 431 -13.95 17.07 21.44
CA LYS A 431 -15.41 17.18 21.50
C LYS A 431 -16.08 16.09 20.65
N LYS A 432 -15.62 15.90 19.40
CA LYS A 432 -16.17 14.88 18.51
C LYS A 432 -16.01 13.47 19.09
N ILE A 433 -14.84 13.14 19.64
CA ILE A 433 -14.60 11.87 20.33
C ILE A 433 -15.55 11.70 21.51
N ALA A 434 -15.69 12.74 22.35
CA ALA A 434 -16.59 12.69 23.51
C ALA A 434 -18.07 12.49 23.12
N GLU A 435 -18.52 13.03 22.00
CA GLU A 435 -19.85 12.80 21.43
C GLU A 435 -20.03 11.37 20.97
N LEU A 436 -19.03 10.80 20.23
CA LEU A 436 -19.06 9.42 19.76
C LEU A 436 -18.95 8.37 20.89
N MET A 437 -18.30 8.71 21.99
CA MET A 437 -18.24 7.85 23.19
C MET A 437 -19.60 7.68 23.91
N LYS A 438 -20.56 8.58 23.67
CA LYS A 438 -21.90 8.53 24.28
C LYS A 438 -22.92 7.73 23.46
N GLN A 439 -22.56 7.42 22.22
CA GLN A 439 -23.34 6.57 21.30
C GLN A 439 -22.96 5.09 21.48
#